data_17d494d3e29b5179ec1739b4264e7d1b
#
_entry.id   17d494d3e29b5179ec1739b4264e7d1b
#
_cell.length_a   1.000
_cell.length_b   1.000
_cell.length_c   1.000
_cell.angle_alpha   90.00
_cell.angle_beta   90.00
_cell.angle_gamma   90.00
#
_symmetry.space_group_name_H-M   'P 1'
#
loop_
_entity.id
_entity.type
_entity.pdbx_description
1 polymer ?
#
loop_
_entity_poly.entity_id
_entity_poly.type
_entity_poly.pdbx_seq_one_letter_code
_entity_poly.pdbx_strand_id
1 'polypeptide(L)'
;MAQPRKHMDSSVWEQWPHDFVTTSEGIKIHYVDVGPRDAPPVVMLHGWPDLWFGWRYQIQALSPTYRLIIPDVRGFGQSSTPQELEAYGTKNITSDVAALLDALKIDKAVILGHDWGGNASWRMALYHPDRVLAVCGVCTPFVPPRKQYLSLEDLSKVMPQFKYQLFLADAKNSGKALDASPRRLATAIFRRKTEYGPKEKALPLHELLKVVNTDVDHVVFKERTEMLSEDELQYYIDQYSQSKFTSANWVYATKKIDFETEKDLPGTIEHPALFIGAADDPVLKPEMAKEMPKVIPNLQMELVEDAGHWVLFEQPEAVNTILSEWLAKVTSP
;
A
#
# COMPACT_ATOMS: atom_id res chain seq x y z
N MET A 1 -17.47 -10.29 22.38
CA MET A 1 -17.78 -10.02 20.96
C MET A 1 -17.41 -8.56 20.71
N ALA A 2 -16.44 -8.30 19.83
CA ALA A 2 -16.10 -6.94 19.43
C ALA A 2 -17.34 -6.29 18.81
N GLN A 3 -17.63 -5.03 19.15
CA GLN A 3 -18.72 -4.31 18.51
C GLN A 3 -18.44 -4.18 17.00
N PRO A 4 -19.48 -4.29 16.15
CA PRO A 4 -19.29 -4.06 14.73
C PRO A 4 -18.74 -2.65 14.53
N ARG A 5 -17.71 -2.54 13.71
CA ARG A 5 -17.04 -1.28 13.43
C ARG A 5 -18.00 -0.31 12.76
N LYS A 6 -17.99 0.94 13.19
CA LYS A 6 -18.70 2.02 12.51
C LYS A 6 -17.87 2.42 11.28
N HIS A 7 -18.38 2.12 10.08
CA HIS A 7 -17.80 2.58 8.82
C HIS A 7 -17.88 4.12 8.71
N MET A 8 -17.00 4.67 7.88
CA MET A 8 -17.03 6.11 7.59
C MET A 8 -18.24 6.44 6.71
N ASP A 9 -18.95 7.51 7.04
CA ASP A 9 -20.03 8.04 6.22
C ASP A 9 -19.45 8.62 4.92
N SER A 10 -20.08 8.32 3.77
CA SER A 10 -19.61 8.79 2.46
C SER A 10 -19.55 10.31 2.37
N SER A 11 -20.45 11.02 3.05
CA SER A 11 -20.43 12.48 3.12
C SER A 11 -19.15 13.08 3.72
N VAL A 12 -18.35 12.30 4.44
CA VAL A 12 -17.07 12.74 5.00
C VAL A 12 -15.98 12.72 3.94
N TRP A 13 -15.79 11.59 3.28
CA TRP A 13 -14.65 11.42 2.36
C TRP A 13 -14.93 11.98 0.95
N GLU A 14 -16.18 12.11 0.54
CA GLU A 14 -16.57 12.79 -0.70
C GLU A 14 -16.28 14.29 -0.71
N GLN A 15 -16.10 14.90 0.48
CA GLN A 15 -15.76 16.32 0.61
C GLN A 15 -14.26 16.59 0.57
N TRP A 16 -13.41 15.59 0.63
CA TRP A 16 -11.98 15.82 0.58
C TRP A 16 -11.53 16.32 -0.78
N PRO A 17 -10.66 17.35 -0.85
CA PRO A 17 -10.22 17.90 -2.12
C PRO A 17 -9.39 16.92 -2.93
N HIS A 18 -9.77 16.72 -4.19
CA HIS A 18 -9.05 15.93 -5.17
C HIS A 18 -8.41 16.85 -6.20
N ASP A 19 -7.19 16.54 -6.62
CA ASP A 19 -6.48 17.30 -7.66
C ASP A 19 -5.54 16.37 -8.45
N PHE A 20 -4.86 16.92 -9.46
CA PHE A 20 -3.98 16.19 -10.35
C PHE A 20 -2.70 16.96 -10.61
N VAL A 21 -1.59 16.25 -10.64
CA VAL A 21 -0.30 16.76 -11.13
C VAL A 21 0.11 15.95 -12.36
N THR A 22 0.64 16.61 -13.36
CA THR A 22 1.27 15.95 -14.50
C THR A 22 2.78 16.09 -14.38
N THR A 23 3.49 14.97 -14.32
CA THR A 23 4.95 14.93 -14.25
C THR A 23 5.58 15.37 -15.56
N SER A 24 6.88 15.65 -15.56
CA SER A 24 7.63 15.97 -16.79
C SER A 24 7.62 14.84 -17.83
N GLU A 25 7.37 13.61 -17.40
CA GLU A 25 7.22 12.44 -18.27
C GLU A 25 5.80 12.25 -18.81
N GLY A 26 4.88 13.19 -18.50
CA GLY A 26 3.49 13.14 -18.96
C GLY A 26 2.60 12.20 -18.13
N ILE A 27 3.07 11.71 -17.00
CA ILE A 27 2.27 10.89 -16.07
C ILE A 27 1.38 11.80 -15.25
N LYS A 28 0.08 11.60 -15.34
CA LYS A 28 -0.93 12.28 -14.53
C LYS A 28 -1.11 11.51 -13.23
N ILE A 29 -0.85 12.15 -12.10
CA ILE A 29 -1.03 11.60 -10.76
C ILE A 29 -2.22 12.28 -10.10
N HIS A 30 -3.22 11.50 -9.75
CA HIS A 30 -4.33 11.90 -8.90
C HIS A 30 -3.86 11.92 -7.45
N TYR A 31 -4.34 12.87 -6.65
CA TYR A 31 -4.09 12.89 -5.20
C TYR A 31 -5.19 13.62 -4.43
N VAL A 32 -5.30 13.29 -3.16
CA VAL A 32 -6.08 14.01 -2.15
C VAL A 32 -5.13 14.86 -1.32
N ASP A 33 -5.49 16.13 -1.05
CA ASP A 33 -4.67 17.07 -0.27
C ASP A 33 -5.51 17.72 0.82
N VAL A 34 -5.36 17.23 2.05
CA VAL A 34 -6.21 17.57 3.20
C VAL A 34 -5.36 18.09 4.36
N GLY A 35 -5.91 19.04 5.11
CA GLY A 35 -5.28 19.63 6.29
C GLY A 35 -4.70 21.03 6.04
N PRO A 36 -4.15 21.69 7.09
CA PRO A 36 -3.62 23.04 6.98
C PRO A 36 -2.41 23.08 6.04
N ARG A 37 -2.37 24.08 5.15
CA ARG A 37 -1.33 24.19 4.11
C ARG A 37 0.06 24.46 4.63
N ASP A 38 0.17 25.05 5.79
CA ASP A 38 1.39 25.42 6.51
C ASP A 38 1.82 24.36 7.55
N ALA A 39 1.01 23.31 7.74
CA ALA A 39 1.34 22.19 8.62
C ALA A 39 2.42 21.27 8.00
N PRO A 40 3.14 20.48 8.83
CA PRO A 40 4.11 19.52 8.34
C PRO A 40 3.50 18.57 7.30
N PRO A 41 4.13 18.45 6.11
CA PRO A 41 3.58 17.61 5.03
C PRO A 41 3.89 16.12 5.26
N VAL A 42 2.88 15.31 5.02
CA VAL A 42 2.93 13.84 5.10
C VAL A 42 2.35 13.26 3.81
N VAL A 43 3.15 12.46 3.10
CA VAL A 43 2.70 11.69 1.93
C VAL A 43 2.34 10.28 2.37
N MET A 44 1.21 9.76 1.93
CA MET A 44 0.72 8.42 2.28
C MET A 44 0.54 7.57 1.02
N LEU A 45 1.35 6.53 0.85
CA LEU A 45 1.36 5.65 -0.32
C LEU A 45 0.63 4.36 -0.03
N HIS A 46 -0.36 4.03 -0.86
CA HIS A 46 -1.10 2.77 -0.78
C HIS A 46 -0.38 1.64 -1.52
N GLY A 47 -0.81 0.41 -1.29
CA GLY A 47 -0.33 -0.79 -1.95
C GLY A 47 -1.34 -1.44 -2.90
N TRP A 48 -1.22 -2.76 -3.08
CA TRP A 48 -2.10 -3.56 -3.94
C TRP A 48 -3.04 -4.46 -3.12
N PRO A 49 -4.30 -4.58 -3.50
CA PRO A 49 -5.08 -3.79 -4.45
C PRO A 49 -5.82 -2.65 -3.75
N ASP A 50 -5.09 -1.73 -3.19
CA ASP A 50 -5.63 -0.57 -2.47
C ASP A 50 -5.60 0.70 -3.36
N LEU A 51 -6.04 1.81 -2.82
CA LEU A 51 -6.12 3.13 -3.41
C LEU A 51 -5.74 4.17 -2.33
N TRP A 52 -5.66 5.47 -2.68
CA TRP A 52 -5.56 6.54 -1.69
C TRP A 52 -6.58 6.36 -0.54
N PHE A 53 -7.73 5.79 -0.86
CA PHE A 53 -8.87 5.58 0.03
C PHE A 53 -8.60 4.61 1.19
N GLY A 54 -7.59 3.76 1.08
CA GLY A 54 -7.14 2.90 2.16
C GLY A 54 -6.69 3.65 3.41
N TRP A 55 -6.26 4.89 3.24
CA TRP A 55 -5.82 5.76 4.32
C TRP A 55 -6.95 6.59 4.97
N ARG A 56 -8.21 6.39 4.61
CA ARG A 56 -9.35 7.25 5.04
C ARG A 56 -9.46 7.47 6.54
N TYR A 57 -9.20 6.45 7.37
CA TYR A 57 -9.24 6.57 8.82
C TYR A 57 -8.05 7.36 9.38
N GLN A 58 -6.89 7.23 8.77
CA GLN A 58 -5.69 8.00 9.10
C GLN A 58 -5.84 9.46 8.65
N ILE A 59 -6.45 9.68 7.49
CA ILE A 59 -6.79 11.04 6.98
C ILE A 59 -7.68 11.73 8.01
N GLN A 60 -8.76 11.10 8.44
CA GLN A 60 -9.69 11.69 9.42
C GLN A 60 -9.00 12.05 10.74
N ALA A 61 -8.09 11.19 11.20
CA ALA A 61 -7.41 11.38 12.50
C ALA A 61 -6.29 12.43 12.43
N LEU A 62 -5.52 12.48 11.34
CA LEU A 62 -4.27 13.24 11.26
C LEU A 62 -4.43 14.59 10.55
N SER A 63 -5.44 14.78 9.69
CA SER A 63 -5.64 16.01 8.93
C SER A 63 -5.88 17.28 9.77
N PRO A 64 -6.34 17.24 11.03
CA PRO A 64 -6.39 18.44 11.84
C PRO A 64 -4.99 19.04 12.17
N THR A 65 -3.95 18.22 12.14
CA THR A 65 -2.60 18.60 12.59
C THR A 65 -1.57 18.64 11.45
N TYR A 66 -1.75 17.83 10.40
CA TYR A 66 -0.79 17.65 9.32
C TYR A 66 -1.40 17.97 7.96
N ARG A 67 -0.58 18.44 7.03
CA ARG A 67 -0.97 18.47 5.61
C ARG A 67 -0.75 17.09 5.01
N LEU A 68 -1.82 16.41 4.66
CA LEU A 68 -1.81 15.05 4.15
C LEU A 68 -1.96 15.06 2.63
N ILE A 69 -1.03 14.39 1.93
CA ILE A 69 -1.01 14.25 0.48
C ILE A 69 -1.08 12.75 0.17
N ILE A 70 -2.18 12.30 -0.42
CA ILE A 70 -2.46 10.88 -0.61
C ILE A 70 -2.68 10.62 -2.10
N PRO A 71 -1.62 10.26 -2.86
CA PRO A 71 -1.79 9.95 -4.28
C PRO A 71 -2.40 8.56 -4.50
N ASP A 72 -3.15 8.41 -5.61
CA ASP A 72 -3.20 7.13 -6.28
C ASP A 72 -1.87 6.89 -6.99
N VAL A 73 -1.18 5.80 -6.67
CA VAL A 73 0.06 5.43 -7.34
C VAL A 73 -0.22 5.16 -8.83
N ARG A 74 0.75 5.44 -9.71
CA ARG A 74 0.58 5.13 -11.16
C ARG A 74 0.10 3.70 -11.36
N GLY A 75 -0.86 3.52 -12.25
CA GLY A 75 -1.52 2.23 -12.48
C GLY A 75 -2.78 1.99 -11.66
N PHE A 76 -3.09 2.88 -10.71
CA PHE A 76 -4.21 2.73 -9.80
C PHE A 76 -5.17 3.92 -9.86
N GLY A 77 -6.45 3.67 -9.53
CA GLY A 77 -7.47 4.68 -9.35
C GLY A 77 -7.58 5.64 -10.53
N GLN A 78 -7.43 6.93 -10.26
CA GLN A 78 -7.55 8.00 -11.25
C GLN A 78 -6.21 8.46 -11.84
N SER A 79 -5.11 7.84 -11.42
CA SER A 79 -3.77 8.10 -11.98
C SER A 79 -3.57 7.44 -13.33
N SER A 80 -2.57 7.91 -14.11
CA SER A 80 -2.21 7.33 -15.40
C SER A 80 -1.90 5.85 -15.31
N THR A 81 -2.29 5.10 -16.34
CA THR A 81 -2.08 3.66 -16.50
C THR A 81 -1.21 3.36 -17.73
N PRO A 82 0.11 3.66 -17.68
CA PRO A 82 1.03 3.33 -18.77
C PRO A 82 0.92 1.87 -19.19
N GLN A 83 1.20 1.58 -20.46
CA GLN A 83 1.08 0.22 -21.00
C GLN A 83 2.41 -0.53 -21.05
N GLU A 84 3.50 0.13 -20.70
CA GLU A 84 4.85 -0.40 -20.70
C GLU A 84 5.24 -0.86 -19.29
N LEU A 85 5.79 -2.06 -19.18
CA LEU A 85 6.23 -2.64 -17.90
C LEU A 85 7.27 -1.75 -17.20
N GLU A 86 8.17 -1.16 -17.96
CA GLU A 86 9.27 -0.33 -17.48
C GLU A 86 8.76 0.89 -16.67
N ALA A 87 7.57 1.36 -17.00
CA ALA A 87 6.94 2.48 -16.31
C ALA A 87 6.64 2.18 -14.82
N TYR A 88 6.53 0.91 -14.43
CA TYR A 88 6.08 0.51 -13.09
C TYR A 88 7.21 0.19 -12.12
N GLY A 89 8.48 0.32 -12.53
CA GLY A 89 9.62 0.16 -11.62
C GLY A 89 9.55 1.13 -10.44
N THR A 90 10.02 0.69 -9.28
CA THR A 90 9.94 1.45 -8.02
C THR A 90 10.63 2.82 -8.12
N LYS A 91 11.71 2.92 -8.93
CA LYS A 91 12.36 4.21 -9.24
C LYS A 91 11.38 5.22 -9.83
N ASN A 92 10.55 4.80 -10.77
CA ASN A 92 9.56 5.67 -11.41
C ASN A 92 8.44 6.08 -10.44
N ILE A 93 7.97 5.15 -9.60
CA ILE A 93 6.98 5.44 -8.56
C ILE A 93 7.52 6.49 -7.59
N THR A 94 8.76 6.36 -7.14
CA THR A 94 9.39 7.35 -6.25
C THR A 94 9.62 8.70 -6.94
N SER A 95 9.92 8.70 -8.24
CA SER A 95 10.04 9.92 -9.03
C SER A 95 8.71 10.66 -9.18
N ASP A 96 7.58 9.95 -9.26
CA ASP A 96 6.25 10.59 -9.23
C ASP A 96 5.99 11.31 -7.91
N VAL A 97 6.38 10.69 -6.80
CA VAL A 97 6.24 11.33 -5.48
C VAL A 97 7.10 12.59 -5.40
N ALA A 98 8.34 12.54 -5.89
CA ALA A 98 9.22 13.71 -5.94
C ALA A 98 8.62 14.82 -6.83
N ALA A 99 8.10 14.47 -8.01
CA ALA A 99 7.44 15.42 -8.91
C ALA A 99 6.15 16.03 -8.28
N LEU A 100 5.39 15.25 -7.54
CA LEU A 100 4.22 15.73 -6.79
C LEU A 100 4.65 16.74 -5.72
N LEU A 101 5.70 16.46 -4.96
CA LEU A 101 6.26 17.41 -3.98
C LEU A 101 6.73 18.71 -4.66
N ASP A 102 7.40 18.64 -5.82
CA ASP A 102 7.83 19.79 -6.59
C ASP A 102 6.65 20.66 -7.02
N ALA A 103 5.63 20.06 -7.59
CA ALA A 103 4.42 20.75 -8.03
C ALA A 103 3.69 21.44 -6.87
N LEU A 104 3.70 20.83 -5.69
CA LEU A 104 3.11 21.39 -4.47
C LEU A 104 4.03 22.37 -3.74
N LYS A 105 5.26 22.60 -4.24
CA LYS A 105 6.32 23.44 -3.63
C LYS A 105 6.66 22.98 -2.20
N ILE A 106 6.71 21.67 -2.01
CA ILE A 106 7.10 21.02 -0.75
C ILE A 106 8.55 20.56 -0.90
N ASP A 107 9.44 21.06 -0.10
CA ASP A 107 10.85 20.67 -0.13
C ASP A 107 11.05 19.24 0.38
N LYS A 108 10.53 18.95 1.56
CA LYS A 108 10.61 17.64 2.22
C LYS A 108 9.29 17.27 2.85
N ALA A 109 9.01 15.96 2.91
CA ALA A 109 7.83 15.41 3.58
C ALA A 109 8.19 14.17 4.42
N VAL A 110 7.33 13.84 5.39
CA VAL A 110 7.30 12.49 5.96
C VAL A 110 6.61 11.57 4.96
N ILE A 111 7.21 10.39 4.70
CA ILE A 111 6.68 9.43 3.73
C ILE A 111 6.20 8.19 4.46
N LEU A 112 4.91 7.93 4.40
CA LEU A 112 4.27 6.74 4.94
C LEU A 112 3.85 5.82 3.80
N GLY A 113 3.89 4.52 4.00
CA GLY A 113 3.37 3.59 2.99
C GLY A 113 2.92 2.27 3.58
N HIS A 114 1.91 1.68 2.96
CA HIS A 114 1.38 0.37 3.28
C HIS A 114 1.58 -0.58 2.09
N ASP A 115 1.94 -1.84 2.35
CA ASP A 115 2.18 -2.89 1.33
C ASP A 115 3.19 -2.43 0.26
N TRP A 116 2.86 -2.39 -1.02
CA TRP A 116 3.74 -1.85 -2.07
C TRP A 116 4.06 -0.37 -1.86
N GLY A 117 3.14 0.41 -1.28
CA GLY A 117 3.42 1.77 -0.83
C GLY A 117 4.49 1.82 0.26
N GLY A 118 4.54 0.81 1.15
CA GLY A 118 5.62 0.66 2.13
C GLY A 118 6.97 0.41 1.45
N ASN A 119 7.02 -0.46 0.44
CA ASN A 119 8.23 -0.63 -0.36
C ASN A 119 8.66 0.69 -1.03
N ALA A 120 7.73 1.41 -1.66
CA ALA A 120 8.00 2.71 -2.27
C ALA A 120 8.47 3.75 -1.26
N SER A 121 7.92 3.78 -0.05
CA SER A 121 8.36 4.68 1.03
C SER A 121 9.82 4.44 1.42
N TRP A 122 10.22 3.19 1.63
CA TRP A 122 11.62 2.87 1.89
C TRP A 122 12.53 3.29 0.74
N ARG A 123 12.09 3.12 -0.50
CA ARG A 123 12.84 3.49 -1.69
C ARG A 123 12.91 5.01 -1.90
N MET A 124 11.90 5.78 -1.43
CA MET A 124 12.01 7.25 -1.37
C MET A 124 13.23 7.70 -0.57
N ALA A 125 13.49 7.08 0.59
CA ALA A 125 14.66 7.40 1.41
C ALA A 125 16.00 7.04 0.74
N LEU A 126 16.00 6.14 -0.26
CA LEU A 126 17.21 5.75 -1.00
C LEU A 126 17.40 6.53 -2.30
N TYR A 127 16.33 6.75 -3.08
CA TYR A 127 16.40 7.48 -4.36
C TYR A 127 16.37 8.99 -4.20
N HIS A 128 15.64 9.48 -3.20
CA HIS A 128 15.40 10.91 -2.98
C HIS A 128 15.61 11.30 -1.50
N PRO A 129 16.81 10.98 -0.91
CA PRO A 129 17.02 11.18 0.53
C PRO A 129 16.81 12.64 0.97
N ASP A 130 17.12 13.59 0.10
CA ASP A 130 16.97 15.03 0.38
C ASP A 130 15.49 15.47 0.40
N ARG A 131 14.55 14.65 -0.04
CA ARG A 131 13.11 14.94 -0.06
C ARG A 131 12.35 14.30 1.11
N VAL A 132 13.05 13.53 1.95
CA VAL A 132 12.45 12.78 3.07
C VAL A 132 12.84 13.43 4.40
N LEU A 133 11.86 13.72 5.24
CA LEU A 133 12.04 14.11 6.65
C LEU A 133 12.16 12.85 7.53
N ALA A 134 11.26 11.92 7.33
CA ALA A 134 11.19 10.64 8.04
C ALA A 134 10.40 9.65 7.18
N VAL A 135 10.56 8.35 7.44
CA VAL A 135 9.92 7.30 6.64
C VAL A 135 9.22 6.25 7.50
N CYS A 136 8.04 5.81 7.07
CA CYS A 136 7.31 4.73 7.72
C CYS A 136 6.85 3.69 6.72
N GLY A 137 7.07 2.40 7.06
CA GLY A 137 6.47 1.26 6.37
C GLY A 137 5.48 0.54 7.26
N VAL A 138 4.25 0.42 6.80
CA VAL A 138 3.19 -0.36 7.45
C VAL A 138 3.12 -1.73 6.77
N CYS A 139 3.18 -2.79 7.53
CA CYS A 139 3.32 -4.20 7.15
C CYS A 139 4.60 -4.53 6.37
N THR A 140 5.09 -3.68 5.48
CA THR A 140 6.22 -3.97 4.60
C THR A 140 7.55 -3.62 5.27
N PRO A 141 8.41 -4.61 5.56
CA PRO A 141 9.73 -4.34 6.12
C PRO A 141 10.67 -3.77 5.07
N PHE A 142 11.64 -2.98 5.50
CA PHE A 142 12.76 -2.61 4.64
C PHE A 142 13.65 -3.80 4.36
N VAL A 143 13.89 -4.06 3.09
CA VAL A 143 14.89 -5.02 2.62
C VAL A 143 15.95 -4.25 1.84
N PRO A 144 17.23 -4.29 2.25
CA PRO A 144 18.30 -3.65 1.51
C PRO A 144 18.36 -4.09 0.04
N PRO A 145 18.81 -3.22 -0.87
CA PRO A 145 19.03 -3.56 -2.26
C PRO A 145 19.94 -4.78 -2.41
N ARG A 146 19.53 -5.74 -3.21
CA ARG A 146 20.26 -6.99 -3.40
C ARG A 146 21.45 -6.79 -4.33
N LYS A 147 22.56 -7.49 -4.05
CA LYS A 147 23.74 -7.52 -4.94
C LYS A 147 23.65 -8.62 -5.98
N GLN A 148 22.72 -9.56 -5.84
CA GLN A 148 22.46 -10.64 -6.79
C GLN A 148 20.96 -10.71 -7.07
N TYR A 149 20.64 -10.87 -8.36
CA TYR A 149 19.25 -11.03 -8.78
C TYR A 149 18.65 -12.32 -8.18
N LEU A 150 17.46 -12.20 -7.65
CA LEU A 150 16.64 -13.31 -7.19
C LEU A 150 15.32 -13.28 -7.98
N SER A 151 15.09 -14.30 -8.80
CA SER A 151 13.86 -14.40 -9.58
C SER A 151 12.63 -14.53 -8.68
N LEU A 152 11.46 -14.25 -9.22
CA LEU A 152 10.22 -14.42 -8.50
C LEU A 152 9.92 -15.89 -8.20
N GLU A 153 10.29 -16.77 -9.13
CA GLU A 153 10.21 -18.22 -8.97
C GLU A 153 11.07 -18.71 -7.79
N ASP A 154 12.32 -18.24 -7.70
CA ASP A 154 13.22 -18.65 -6.62
C ASP A 154 12.80 -18.03 -5.28
N LEU A 155 12.33 -16.77 -5.28
CA LEU A 155 11.75 -16.18 -4.10
C LEU A 155 10.55 -17.01 -3.59
N SER A 156 9.68 -17.44 -4.48
CA SER A 156 8.48 -18.20 -4.11
C SER A 156 8.77 -19.61 -3.58
N LYS A 157 9.96 -20.17 -3.87
CA LYS A 157 10.42 -21.45 -3.31
C LYS A 157 10.85 -21.30 -1.84
N VAL A 158 11.56 -20.20 -1.52
CA VAL A 158 12.05 -19.94 -0.15
C VAL A 158 11.03 -19.24 0.72
N MET A 159 10.10 -18.50 0.13
CA MET A 159 9.00 -17.78 0.79
C MET A 159 7.67 -18.10 0.10
N PRO A 160 7.06 -19.27 0.42
CA PRO A 160 5.86 -19.75 -0.28
C PRO A 160 4.65 -18.81 -0.22
N GLN A 161 4.57 -17.94 0.79
CA GLN A 161 3.51 -16.92 0.89
C GLN A 161 3.54 -15.92 -0.27
N PHE A 162 4.64 -15.78 -1.01
CA PHE A 162 4.75 -14.92 -2.20
C PHE A 162 4.40 -15.63 -3.52
N LYS A 163 3.93 -16.88 -3.51
CA LYS A 163 3.52 -17.58 -4.75
C LYS A 163 2.43 -16.86 -5.53
N TYR A 164 1.58 -16.07 -4.87
CA TYR A 164 0.53 -15.29 -5.54
C TYR A 164 1.12 -14.27 -6.54
N GLN A 165 2.32 -13.77 -6.28
CA GLN A 165 3.00 -12.83 -7.16
C GLN A 165 3.30 -13.44 -8.54
N LEU A 166 3.51 -14.76 -8.64
CA LEU A 166 3.68 -15.43 -9.94
C LEU A 166 2.42 -15.32 -10.82
N PHE A 167 1.23 -15.39 -10.22
CA PHE A 167 -0.02 -15.18 -10.93
C PHE A 167 -0.18 -13.72 -11.35
N LEU A 168 0.09 -12.78 -10.44
CA LEU A 168 -0.08 -11.35 -10.70
C LEU A 168 0.96 -10.80 -11.67
N ALA A 169 2.18 -11.35 -11.70
CA ALA A 169 3.25 -10.94 -12.62
C ALA A 169 2.91 -11.17 -14.10
N ASP A 170 2.01 -12.12 -14.42
CA ASP A 170 1.35 -12.20 -15.73
C ASP A 170 0.20 -11.18 -15.78
N ALA A 171 0.55 -9.89 -15.74
CA ALA A 171 -0.38 -8.79 -15.49
C ALA A 171 -1.55 -8.75 -16.47
N LYS A 172 -1.34 -9.12 -17.75
CA LYS A 172 -2.41 -9.11 -18.77
C LYS A 172 -3.45 -10.19 -18.51
N ASN A 173 -3.02 -11.41 -18.22
CA ASN A 173 -3.94 -12.51 -17.97
C ASN A 173 -4.58 -12.42 -16.59
N SER A 174 -3.79 -12.12 -15.55
CA SER A 174 -4.31 -11.94 -14.21
C SER A 174 -5.24 -10.73 -14.10
N GLY A 175 -4.87 -9.60 -14.73
CA GLY A 175 -5.72 -8.40 -14.77
C GLY A 175 -7.06 -8.68 -15.42
N LYS A 176 -7.08 -9.31 -16.59
CA LYS A 176 -8.33 -9.73 -17.25
C LYS A 176 -9.19 -10.65 -16.36
N ALA A 177 -8.55 -11.58 -15.65
CA ALA A 177 -9.26 -12.47 -14.75
C ALA A 177 -9.87 -11.71 -13.56
N LEU A 178 -9.14 -10.76 -12.96
CA LEU A 178 -9.60 -9.98 -11.82
C LEU A 178 -10.67 -8.93 -12.21
N ASP A 179 -10.55 -8.33 -13.41
CA ASP A 179 -11.53 -7.38 -13.96
C ASP A 179 -12.91 -8.01 -14.18
N ALA A 180 -13.00 -9.34 -14.32
CA ALA A 180 -14.26 -10.04 -14.54
C ALA A 180 -15.20 -10.02 -13.32
N SER A 181 -14.66 -9.89 -12.11
CA SER A 181 -15.44 -9.95 -10.87
C SER A 181 -14.84 -9.06 -9.77
N PRO A 182 -14.78 -7.72 -9.95
CA PRO A 182 -14.12 -6.82 -9.01
C PRO A 182 -14.77 -6.85 -7.61
N ARG A 183 -16.10 -6.97 -7.52
CA ARG A 183 -16.79 -7.11 -6.22
C ARG A 183 -16.35 -8.36 -5.49
N ARG A 184 -16.34 -9.51 -6.18
CA ARG A 184 -15.97 -10.79 -5.60
C ARG A 184 -14.51 -10.80 -5.14
N LEU A 185 -13.62 -10.17 -5.90
CA LEU A 185 -12.23 -9.96 -5.51
C LEU A 185 -12.14 -9.10 -4.24
N ALA A 186 -12.79 -7.94 -4.22
CA ALA A 186 -12.74 -7.03 -3.10
C ALA A 186 -13.27 -7.67 -1.81
N THR A 187 -14.43 -8.35 -1.86
CA THR A 187 -15.00 -9.03 -0.68
C THR A 187 -14.18 -10.24 -0.22
N ALA A 188 -13.37 -10.82 -1.09
CA ALA A 188 -12.47 -11.92 -0.75
C ALA A 188 -11.15 -11.45 -0.14
N ILE A 189 -10.63 -10.32 -0.61
CA ILE A 189 -9.34 -9.77 -0.15
C ILE A 189 -9.52 -8.89 1.09
N PHE A 190 -10.50 -7.98 1.11
CA PHE A 190 -10.84 -7.15 2.27
C PHE A 190 -11.71 -7.96 3.24
N ARG A 191 -11.12 -8.99 3.85
CA ARG A 191 -11.83 -9.92 4.71
C ARG A 191 -11.03 -10.27 5.95
N ARG A 192 -11.63 -10.05 7.11
CA ARG A 192 -11.04 -10.42 8.39
C ARG A 192 -11.02 -11.92 8.59
N LYS A 193 -10.04 -12.40 9.34
CA LYS A 193 -9.97 -13.82 9.78
C LYS A 193 -11.24 -14.25 10.53
N THR A 194 -11.85 -13.36 11.29
CA THR A 194 -13.10 -13.60 12.06
C THR A 194 -14.35 -13.77 11.18
N GLU A 195 -14.30 -13.34 9.93
CA GLU A 195 -15.41 -13.48 8.99
C GLU A 195 -15.54 -14.87 8.37
N TYR A 196 -14.54 -15.75 8.57
CA TYR A 196 -14.61 -17.12 8.07
C TYR A 196 -15.44 -17.98 8.99
N GLY A 197 -16.45 -18.66 8.42
CA GLY A 197 -17.32 -19.59 9.14
C GLY A 197 -16.58 -20.89 9.53
N PRO A 198 -17.15 -21.69 10.46
CA PRO A 198 -16.49 -22.90 10.97
C PRO A 198 -16.17 -23.98 9.93
N LYS A 199 -16.87 -23.96 8.78
CA LYS A 199 -16.67 -24.89 7.66
C LYS A 199 -15.99 -24.23 6.45
N GLU A 200 -15.70 -22.96 6.54
CA GLU A 200 -15.09 -22.17 5.48
C GLU A 200 -13.57 -22.28 5.56
N LYS A 201 -12.95 -22.61 4.44
CA LYS A 201 -11.49 -22.66 4.35
C LYS A 201 -10.97 -21.32 3.83
N ALA A 202 -10.17 -20.64 4.65
CA ALA A 202 -9.35 -19.55 4.15
C ALA A 202 -8.29 -20.11 3.19
N LEU A 203 -8.39 -19.76 1.92
CA LEU A 203 -7.39 -20.16 0.94
C LEU A 203 -6.14 -19.27 1.06
N PRO A 204 -4.96 -19.83 0.83
CA PRO A 204 -3.79 -19.04 0.54
C PRO A 204 -4.06 -18.11 -0.64
N LEU A 205 -3.52 -16.89 -0.62
CA LEU A 205 -3.83 -15.86 -1.62
C LEU A 205 -3.60 -16.35 -3.06
N HIS A 206 -2.56 -17.14 -3.31
CA HIS A 206 -2.27 -17.68 -4.64
C HIS A 206 -3.31 -18.71 -5.16
N GLU A 207 -4.04 -19.38 -4.27
CA GLU A 207 -5.17 -20.24 -4.63
C GLU A 207 -6.44 -19.42 -4.81
N LEU A 208 -6.70 -18.48 -3.89
CA LEU A 208 -7.87 -17.59 -3.94
C LEU A 208 -7.94 -16.83 -5.26
N LEU A 209 -6.84 -16.20 -5.69
CA LEU A 209 -6.80 -15.41 -6.92
C LEU A 209 -7.06 -16.24 -8.18
N LYS A 210 -6.71 -17.52 -8.20
CA LYS A 210 -6.98 -18.40 -9.34
C LYS A 210 -8.45 -18.78 -9.46
N VAL A 211 -9.17 -18.83 -8.34
CA VAL A 211 -10.55 -19.30 -8.29
C VAL A 211 -11.58 -18.19 -8.08
N VAL A 212 -11.14 -16.92 -8.07
CA VAL A 212 -12.02 -15.78 -7.80
C VAL A 212 -13.23 -15.68 -8.75
N ASN A 213 -13.12 -16.21 -9.97
CA ASN A 213 -14.18 -16.22 -10.99
C ASN A 213 -14.90 -17.56 -11.12
N THR A 214 -14.63 -18.52 -10.23
CA THR A 214 -15.23 -19.86 -10.28
C THR A 214 -15.85 -20.20 -8.94
N ASP A 215 -16.92 -21.00 -8.98
CA ASP A 215 -17.46 -21.57 -7.75
C ASP A 215 -16.69 -22.84 -7.44
N VAL A 216 -16.10 -22.87 -6.26
CA VAL A 216 -15.30 -24.00 -5.78
C VAL A 216 -15.88 -24.46 -4.46
N ASP A 217 -16.07 -25.76 -4.31
CA ASP A 217 -16.51 -26.36 -3.06
C ASP A 217 -15.58 -25.90 -1.92
N HIS A 218 -16.17 -25.52 -0.80
CA HIS A 218 -15.49 -25.04 0.42
C HIS A 218 -14.92 -23.62 0.36
N VAL A 219 -15.12 -22.86 -0.74
CA VAL A 219 -14.79 -21.43 -0.83
C VAL A 219 -16.08 -20.63 -0.91
N VAL A 220 -16.34 -19.84 0.11
CA VAL A 220 -17.53 -18.98 0.14
C VAL A 220 -17.12 -17.57 -0.27
N PHE A 221 -17.57 -17.13 -1.43
CA PHE A 221 -17.46 -15.72 -1.82
C PHE A 221 -18.68 -14.97 -1.31
N LYS A 222 -18.46 -14.04 -0.41
CA LYS A 222 -19.52 -13.23 0.18
C LYS A 222 -19.86 -12.05 -0.72
N GLU A 223 -21.11 -11.61 -0.67
CA GLU A 223 -21.56 -10.37 -1.33
C GLU A 223 -21.05 -9.12 -0.60
N ARG A 224 -20.68 -9.26 0.68
CA ARG A 224 -20.24 -8.18 1.56
C ARG A 224 -19.07 -8.63 2.43
N THR A 225 -18.32 -7.65 2.93
CA THR A 225 -17.28 -7.83 3.97
C THR A 225 -17.60 -6.92 5.16
N GLU A 226 -17.09 -7.27 6.32
CA GLU A 226 -17.19 -6.41 7.52
C GLU A 226 -16.16 -5.26 7.49
N MET A 227 -15.16 -5.32 6.60
CA MET A 227 -14.14 -4.27 6.47
C MET A 227 -14.60 -3.03 5.71
N LEU A 228 -15.57 -3.19 4.81
CA LEU A 228 -16.06 -2.12 3.94
C LEU A 228 -17.58 -2.01 4.05
N SER A 229 -18.09 -0.77 4.13
CA SER A 229 -19.51 -0.51 3.87
C SER A 229 -19.84 -0.75 2.39
N GLU A 230 -21.12 -0.74 2.03
CA GLU A 230 -21.52 -0.89 0.62
C GLU A 230 -20.99 0.28 -0.23
N ASP A 231 -21.04 1.52 0.29
CA ASP A 231 -20.54 2.70 -0.42
C ASP A 231 -19.02 2.63 -0.61
N GLU A 232 -18.28 2.23 0.45
CA GLU A 232 -16.83 2.02 0.38
C GLU A 232 -16.45 0.92 -0.62
N LEU A 233 -17.20 -0.21 -0.62
CA LEU A 233 -16.99 -1.30 -1.56
C LEU A 233 -17.28 -0.86 -2.99
N GLN A 234 -18.38 -0.13 -3.21
CA GLN A 234 -18.74 0.40 -4.52
C GLN A 234 -17.67 1.37 -5.04
N TYR A 235 -17.11 2.21 -4.16
CA TYR A 235 -16.01 3.11 -4.52
C TYR A 235 -14.81 2.32 -5.10
N TYR A 236 -14.36 1.26 -4.43
CA TYR A 236 -13.28 0.40 -4.97
C TYR A 236 -13.63 -0.20 -6.33
N ILE A 237 -14.86 -0.71 -6.48
CA ILE A 237 -15.33 -1.31 -7.74
C ILE A 237 -15.29 -0.29 -8.87
N ASP A 238 -15.78 0.93 -8.64
CA ASP A 238 -15.83 1.99 -9.62
C ASP A 238 -14.42 2.43 -10.06
N GLN A 239 -13.51 2.60 -9.11
CA GLN A 239 -12.13 2.97 -9.40
C GLN A 239 -11.41 1.89 -10.22
N TYR A 240 -11.54 0.62 -9.85
CA TYR A 240 -10.95 -0.49 -10.61
C TYR A 240 -11.62 -0.73 -11.96
N SER A 241 -12.89 -0.36 -12.10
CA SER A 241 -13.56 -0.37 -13.40
C SER A 241 -12.94 0.60 -14.40
N GLN A 242 -12.29 1.66 -13.92
CA GLN A 242 -11.57 2.66 -14.73
C GLN A 242 -10.10 2.25 -14.94
N SER A 243 -9.32 2.05 -13.87
CA SER A 243 -7.88 1.80 -13.93
C SER A 243 -7.51 0.40 -14.44
N LYS A 244 -8.37 -0.58 -14.22
CA LYS A 244 -8.16 -2.00 -14.50
C LYS A 244 -7.06 -2.64 -13.67
N PHE A 245 -7.22 -3.92 -13.33
CA PHE A 245 -6.21 -4.68 -12.59
C PHE A 245 -4.96 -4.97 -13.41
N THR A 246 -5.02 -4.97 -14.75
CA THR A 246 -3.82 -5.11 -15.59
C THR A 246 -2.78 -4.07 -15.21
N SER A 247 -3.17 -2.78 -15.10
CA SER A 247 -2.25 -1.71 -14.73
C SER A 247 -1.71 -1.87 -13.31
N ALA A 248 -2.59 -2.19 -12.35
CA ALA A 248 -2.21 -2.40 -10.96
C ALA A 248 -1.27 -3.60 -10.76
N ASN A 249 -1.39 -4.63 -11.60
CA ASN A 249 -0.60 -5.85 -11.48
C ASN A 249 0.82 -5.72 -12.04
N TRP A 250 1.13 -4.72 -12.88
CA TRP A 250 2.48 -4.53 -13.43
C TRP A 250 3.55 -4.43 -12.34
N VAL A 251 3.26 -3.89 -11.17
CA VAL A 251 4.22 -3.79 -10.06
C VAL A 251 4.82 -5.15 -9.66
N TYR A 252 4.10 -6.25 -9.87
CA TYR A 252 4.60 -7.61 -9.58
C TYR A 252 5.56 -8.14 -10.65
N ALA A 253 5.58 -7.56 -11.85
CA ALA A 253 6.45 -7.96 -12.95
C ALA A 253 7.78 -7.18 -13.00
N THR A 254 7.96 -6.14 -12.18
CA THR A 254 9.12 -5.21 -12.24
C THR A 254 10.39 -5.74 -11.60
N LYS A 255 10.39 -6.90 -10.96
CA LYS A 255 11.47 -7.40 -10.10
C LYS A 255 12.88 -7.34 -10.72
N LYS A 256 13.00 -7.59 -12.03
CA LYS A 256 14.30 -7.47 -12.73
C LYS A 256 14.67 -6.01 -12.96
N ILE A 257 13.70 -5.17 -13.30
CA ILE A 257 13.89 -3.72 -13.48
C ILE A 257 14.34 -3.09 -12.17
N ASP A 258 13.64 -3.42 -11.08
CA ASP A 258 13.98 -2.92 -9.75
C ASP A 258 15.38 -3.38 -9.32
N PHE A 259 15.74 -4.65 -9.54
CA PHE A 259 17.09 -5.11 -9.25
C PHE A 259 18.16 -4.29 -9.99
N GLU A 260 18.00 -4.06 -11.30
CA GLU A 260 18.97 -3.33 -12.10
C GLU A 260 19.09 -1.85 -11.69
N THR A 261 18.01 -1.24 -11.26
CA THR A 261 17.99 0.17 -10.83
C THR A 261 18.40 0.37 -9.38
N GLU A 262 18.26 -0.66 -8.53
CA GLU A 262 18.49 -0.57 -7.08
C GLU A 262 19.84 -1.11 -6.61
N LYS A 263 20.48 -2.01 -7.38
CA LYS A 263 21.68 -2.77 -6.95
C LYS A 263 22.84 -1.92 -6.42
N ASP A 264 22.91 -0.65 -6.84
CA ASP A 264 23.96 0.28 -6.44
C ASP A 264 23.52 1.30 -5.38
N LEU A 265 22.25 1.26 -4.96
CA LEU A 265 21.74 2.12 -3.89
C LEU A 265 22.32 1.72 -2.51
N PRO A 266 22.31 2.64 -1.54
CA PRO A 266 22.71 2.36 -0.16
C PRO A 266 21.90 1.19 0.44
N GLY A 267 22.54 0.41 1.28
CA GLY A 267 21.89 -0.66 2.04
C GLY A 267 21.31 -0.21 3.38
N THR A 268 21.46 1.06 3.74
CA THR A 268 21.05 1.66 5.03
C THR A 268 20.14 2.85 4.82
N ILE A 269 19.32 3.15 5.82
CA ILE A 269 18.48 4.35 5.89
C ILE A 269 18.85 5.10 7.18
N GLU A 270 19.33 6.35 7.04
CA GLU A 270 19.74 7.19 8.16
C GLU A 270 18.62 8.09 8.70
N HIS A 271 17.52 8.23 7.97
CA HIS A 271 16.35 9.02 8.38
C HIS A 271 15.68 8.40 9.62
N PRO A 272 15.00 9.22 10.45
CA PRO A 272 14.06 8.70 11.43
C PRO A 272 13.06 7.78 10.76
N ALA A 273 12.89 6.57 11.29
CA ALA A 273 12.09 5.54 10.64
C ALA A 273 11.13 4.87 11.62
N LEU A 274 9.97 4.47 11.11
CA LEU A 274 8.98 3.67 11.82
C LEU A 274 8.61 2.43 11.00
N PHE A 275 8.55 1.29 11.66
CA PHE A 275 7.91 0.09 11.12
C PHE A 275 6.70 -0.26 11.97
N ILE A 276 5.55 -0.45 11.35
CA ILE A 276 4.32 -0.93 11.99
C ILE A 276 4.01 -2.31 11.42
N GLY A 277 4.19 -3.37 12.20
CA GLY A 277 3.81 -4.73 11.84
C GLY A 277 2.37 -5.04 12.25
N ALA A 278 1.73 -5.99 11.57
CA ALA A 278 0.44 -6.58 11.93
C ALA A 278 0.65 -8.05 12.35
N ALA A 279 0.22 -8.42 13.54
CA ALA A 279 0.55 -9.71 14.15
C ALA A 279 0.04 -10.92 13.34
N ASP A 280 -1.11 -10.78 12.71
CA ASP A 280 -1.77 -11.84 11.93
C ASP A 280 -1.61 -11.67 10.39
N ASP A 281 -0.69 -10.82 9.90
CA ASP A 281 -0.47 -10.70 8.44
C ASP A 281 0.05 -12.03 7.86
N PRO A 282 -0.70 -12.68 6.98
CA PRO A 282 -0.32 -13.99 6.44
C PRO A 282 0.79 -13.93 5.39
N VAL A 283 1.07 -12.74 4.86
CA VAL A 283 2.02 -12.49 3.76
C VAL A 283 3.26 -11.75 4.25
N LEU A 284 3.08 -10.56 4.80
CA LEU A 284 4.16 -9.70 5.30
C LEU A 284 4.32 -9.89 6.81
N LYS A 285 4.77 -11.08 7.17
CA LYS A 285 4.89 -11.50 8.57
C LYS A 285 5.86 -10.60 9.35
N PRO A 286 5.54 -10.22 10.60
CA PRO A 286 6.38 -9.34 11.41
C PRO A 286 7.83 -9.81 11.57
N GLU A 287 8.07 -11.13 11.57
CA GLU A 287 9.40 -11.70 11.70
C GLU A 287 10.34 -11.33 10.53
N MET A 288 9.78 -10.91 9.40
CA MET A 288 10.58 -10.45 8.25
C MET A 288 11.29 -9.12 8.55
N ALA A 289 10.83 -8.36 9.54
CA ALA A 289 11.40 -7.07 9.94
C ALA A 289 12.57 -7.21 10.95
N LYS A 290 12.88 -8.41 11.44
CA LYS A 290 13.87 -8.64 12.52
C LYS A 290 15.27 -8.09 12.23
N GLU A 291 15.66 -7.99 10.96
CA GLU A 291 16.98 -7.51 10.55
C GLU A 291 17.02 -5.99 10.30
N MET A 292 15.88 -5.32 10.29
CA MET A 292 15.81 -3.87 10.03
C MET A 292 16.66 -3.03 11.00
N PRO A 293 16.72 -3.30 12.32
CA PRO A 293 17.55 -2.50 13.23
C PRO A 293 19.05 -2.52 12.91
N LYS A 294 19.53 -3.49 12.12
CA LYS A 294 20.93 -3.54 11.69
C LYS A 294 21.27 -2.58 10.56
N VAL A 295 20.25 -2.13 9.83
CA VAL A 295 20.40 -1.32 8.62
C VAL A 295 19.65 0.01 8.68
N ILE A 296 18.93 0.26 9.78
CA ILE A 296 18.23 1.53 10.07
C ILE A 296 18.51 1.92 11.52
N PRO A 297 19.56 2.73 11.80
CA PRO A 297 19.94 3.10 13.15
C PRO A 297 18.86 3.82 13.95
N ASN A 298 18.04 4.64 13.27
CA ASN A 298 16.99 5.48 13.88
C ASN A 298 15.60 4.86 13.73
N LEU A 299 15.48 3.51 13.88
CA LEU A 299 14.24 2.77 13.71
C LEU A 299 13.46 2.64 15.02
N GLN A 300 12.18 3.02 14.97
CA GLN A 300 11.15 2.59 15.93
C GLN A 300 10.36 1.44 15.30
N MET A 301 10.02 0.43 16.09
CA MET A 301 9.23 -0.72 15.64
C MET A 301 8.03 -0.90 16.55
N GLU A 302 6.85 -1.04 15.95
CA GLU A 302 5.58 -1.26 16.64
C GLU A 302 4.88 -2.48 16.04
N LEU A 303 4.13 -3.20 16.86
CA LEU A 303 3.32 -4.34 16.46
C LEU A 303 1.87 -4.10 16.85
N VAL A 304 0.97 -4.23 15.90
CA VAL A 304 -0.48 -4.14 16.14
C VAL A 304 -1.03 -5.56 16.25
N GLU A 305 -1.54 -5.89 17.42
CA GLU A 305 -2.18 -7.18 17.73
C GLU A 305 -3.58 -7.26 17.11
N ASP A 306 -4.09 -8.47 16.94
CA ASP A 306 -5.44 -8.74 16.40
C ASP A 306 -5.70 -8.06 15.04
N ALA A 307 -4.67 -7.93 14.21
CA ALA A 307 -4.73 -7.32 12.89
C ALA A 307 -4.02 -8.17 11.84
N GLY A 308 -4.66 -8.34 10.69
CA GLY A 308 -4.06 -8.90 9.49
C GLY A 308 -3.45 -7.83 8.59
N HIS A 309 -3.33 -8.15 7.31
CA HIS A 309 -2.72 -7.28 6.31
C HIS A 309 -3.38 -5.89 6.21
N TRP A 310 -4.68 -5.81 6.43
CA TRP A 310 -5.46 -4.58 6.32
C TRP A 310 -5.50 -3.79 7.63
N VAL A 311 -4.37 -3.74 8.33
CA VAL A 311 -4.22 -3.12 9.66
C VAL A 311 -4.75 -1.68 9.73
N LEU A 312 -4.65 -0.92 8.62
CA LEU A 312 -5.20 0.44 8.50
C LEU A 312 -6.72 0.49 8.69
N PHE A 313 -7.41 -0.61 8.35
CA PHE A 313 -8.86 -0.76 8.47
C PHE A 313 -9.23 -1.62 9.68
N GLU A 314 -8.40 -2.61 10.01
CA GLU A 314 -8.70 -3.57 11.07
C GLU A 314 -8.52 -2.96 12.45
N GLN A 315 -7.48 -2.15 12.64
CA GLN A 315 -7.12 -1.52 13.91
C GLN A 315 -6.71 -0.05 13.73
N PRO A 316 -7.55 0.83 13.13
CA PRO A 316 -7.13 2.19 12.81
C PRO A 316 -6.84 3.04 14.03
N GLU A 317 -7.53 2.80 15.16
CA GLU A 317 -7.30 3.56 16.40
C GLU A 317 -5.86 3.30 16.90
N ALA A 318 -5.41 2.03 16.89
CA ALA A 318 -4.05 1.67 17.28
C ALA A 318 -3.03 2.29 16.30
N VAL A 319 -3.25 2.15 14.98
CA VAL A 319 -2.38 2.75 13.96
C VAL A 319 -2.34 4.27 14.10
N ASN A 320 -3.49 4.92 14.28
CA ASN A 320 -3.58 6.37 14.44
C ASN A 320 -2.83 6.87 15.68
N THR A 321 -2.90 6.15 16.79
CA THR A 321 -2.16 6.47 18.02
C THR A 321 -0.66 6.41 17.76
N ILE A 322 -0.17 5.29 17.21
CA ILE A 322 1.25 5.09 16.88
C ILE A 322 1.75 6.19 15.92
N LEU A 323 1.01 6.45 14.84
CA LEU A 323 1.37 7.47 13.86
C LEU A 323 1.38 8.87 14.47
N SER A 324 0.36 9.23 15.26
CA SER A 324 0.27 10.57 15.89
C SER A 324 1.45 10.82 16.83
N GLU A 325 1.79 9.84 17.67
CA GLU A 325 2.91 9.95 18.61
C GLU A 325 4.26 10.04 17.89
N TRP A 326 4.46 9.25 16.85
CA TRP A 326 5.71 9.25 16.09
C TRP A 326 5.85 10.50 15.23
N LEU A 327 4.79 10.91 14.51
CA LEU A 327 4.79 12.13 13.70
C LEU A 327 5.10 13.37 14.57
N ALA A 328 4.51 13.47 15.76
CA ALA A 328 4.81 14.57 16.68
C ALA A 328 6.31 14.65 17.04
N LYS A 329 7.00 13.52 17.17
CA LYS A 329 8.44 13.48 17.45
C LYS A 329 9.29 13.91 16.26
N VAL A 330 8.96 13.44 15.04
CA VAL A 330 9.80 13.65 13.85
C VAL A 330 9.53 14.97 13.14
N THR A 331 8.42 15.63 13.44
CA THR A 331 8.06 16.95 12.89
C THR A 331 8.21 18.10 13.87
N SER A 332 8.63 17.81 15.11
CA SER A 332 8.98 18.87 16.07
C SER A 332 10.20 19.65 15.57
N PRO A 333 10.20 21.00 15.74
CA PRO A 333 11.31 21.87 15.32
C PRO A 333 12.64 21.52 15.97
#